data_9ca66e284062e5e073eb7dc0613f34a7
#
_entry.id   9ca66e284062e5e073eb7dc0613f34a7
#
_cell.length_a   1.000
_cell.length_b   1.000
_cell.length_c   1.000
_cell.angle_alpha   90.00
_cell.angle_beta   90.00
_cell.angle_gamma   90.00
#
_symmetry.space_group_name_H-M   'P 1'
#
loop_
_entity.id
_entity.type
_entity.pdbx_description
1 polymer ?
#
loop_
_entity_poly.entity_id
_entity_poly.type
_entity_poly.pdbx_seq_one_letter_code
_entity_poly.pdbx_strand_id
1 'polypeptide(L)'
;GYSYNVVKGPGKNILLLGSDTRSGSEAALVSGSRADSIMLAHIPADGKGVYLVSIMRDTWVNIPGYGAAKINAALNYGGISLQVATVENLLGIKIDHVAEIEFEGFKALVNSVNGVDVQVPFDFDINAWSFKQGMQHMDGGAALAFVRARYPFADGDYQRVRNQRAFLRGMYNTMKAKGALNNVGSFQSAVESIAGYMRVDSGLDAAQIAQIAAPVLTSGDT
;
A
#
# COMPACT_ATOMS: atom_id res chain seq x y z
N GLY A 1 -12.51 -11.75 -11.87
CA GLY A 1 -13.87 -11.26 -11.83
C GLY A 1 -14.52 -11.15 -10.45
N TYR A 2 -14.20 -12.04 -9.50
CA TYR A 2 -14.86 -12.05 -8.19
C TYR A 2 -14.52 -10.83 -7.32
N SER A 3 -13.24 -10.44 -7.30
CA SER A 3 -12.77 -9.32 -6.49
C SER A 3 -13.35 -7.96 -6.91
N TYR A 4 -13.65 -7.80 -8.20
CA TYR A 4 -14.13 -6.54 -8.75
C TYR A 4 -15.54 -6.18 -8.29
N ASN A 5 -16.41 -7.17 -8.16
CA ASN A 5 -17.77 -6.93 -7.68
C ASN A 5 -17.80 -6.61 -6.17
N VAL A 6 -16.85 -7.14 -5.41
CA VAL A 6 -16.78 -6.89 -3.96
C VAL A 6 -16.41 -5.44 -3.68
N VAL A 7 -15.45 -4.88 -4.42
CA VAL A 7 -15.02 -3.48 -4.19
C VAL A 7 -16.06 -2.44 -4.56
N LYS A 8 -17.10 -2.83 -5.30
CA LYS A 8 -18.27 -1.98 -5.60
C LYS A 8 -19.34 -2.03 -4.51
N GLY A 9 -19.24 -2.99 -3.60
CA GLY A 9 -20.22 -3.15 -2.53
C GLY A 9 -20.11 -2.09 -1.44
N PRO A 10 -21.04 -2.13 -0.46
CA PRO A 10 -20.99 -1.18 0.66
C PRO A 10 -19.74 -1.39 1.51
N GLY A 11 -19.15 -0.29 1.96
CA GLY A 11 -17.93 -0.27 2.73
C GLY A 11 -17.09 0.95 2.40
N LYS A 12 -15.79 0.89 2.76
CA LYS A 12 -14.84 1.97 2.50
C LYS A 12 -13.76 1.53 1.54
N ASN A 13 -13.45 2.40 0.58
CA ASN A 13 -12.35 2.22 -0.38
C ASN A 13 -11.21 3.17 -0.04
N ILE A 14 -10.03 2.63 0.20
CA ILE A 14 -8.83 3.38 0.53
C ILE A 14 -7.80 3.08 -0.55
N LEU A 15 -7.33 4.12 -1.23
CA LEU A 15 -6.24 4.00 -2.21
C LEU A 15 -4.90 4.11 -1.48
N LEU A 16 -4.04 3.13 -1.69
CA LEU A 16 -2.70 3.07 -1.12
C LEU A 16 -1.68 3.28 -2.24
N LEU A 17 -0.87 4.32 -2.12
CA LEU A 17 0.13 4.68 -3.11
C LEU A 17 1.52 4.57 -2.50
N GLY A 18 2.41 3.82 -3.16
CA GLY A 18 3.84 3.88 -2.92
C GLY A 18 4.49 4.72 -4.01
N SER A 19 5.24 5.73 -3.63
CA SER A 19 5.84 6.65 -4.58
C SER A 19 7.35 6.74 -4.41
N ASP A 20 8.05 7.04 -5.51
CA ASP A 20 9.49 7.24 -5.53
C ASP A 20 9.90 8.70 -5.29
N THR A 21 8.99 9.54 -4.80
CA THR A 21 9.27 10.93 -4.49
C THR A 21 10.43 11.03 -3.51
N ARG A 22 11.45 11.79 -3.87
CA ARG A 22 12.58 12.05 -2.97
C ARG A 22 12.17 13.09 -1.94
N SER A 23 12.14 12.69 -0.67
CA SER A 23 11.81 13.60 0.42
C SER A 23 12.83 14.75 0.49
N GLY A 24 12.33 15.96 0.71
CA GLY A 24 13.16 17.12 1.05
C GLY A 24 13.56 18.05 -0.09
N SER A 25 13.05 17.87 -1.29
CA SER A 25 13.22 18.87 -2.33
C SER A 25 11.90 19.51 -2.70
N GLU A 26 11.91 20.85 -2.83
CA GLU A 26 10.84 21.61 -3.50
C GLU A 26 10.57 21.06 -4.92
N ALA A 27 11.44 20.22 -5.41
CA ALA A 27 11.30 19.44 -6.62
C ALA A 27 10.12 18.43 -6.59
N ALA A 28 9.51 18.19 -5.48
CA ALA A 28 8.25 17.43 -5.41
C ALA A 28 7.09 18.15 -6.15
N LEU A 29 7.25 19.43 -6.44
CA LEU A 29 6.35 20.21 -7.29
C LEU A 29 6.75 20.19 -8.76
N VAL A 30 7.91 19.64 -9.09
CA VAL A 30 8.45 19.64 -10.46
C VAL A 30 8.71 18.19 -10.88
N SER A 31 7.89 17.72 -11.78
CA SER A 31 8.07 16.59 -12.68
C SER A 31 8.92 15.40 -12.19
N GLY A 32 8.29 14.28 -11.94
CA GLY A 32 8.99 13.00 -11.79
C GLY A 32 8.44 12.02 -10.76
N SER A 33 7.46 12.41 -9.94
CA SER A 33 6.84 11.47 -9.01
C SER A 33 5.92 10.51 -9.76
N ARG A 34 6.23 9.21 -9.68
CA ARG A 34 5.38 8.16 -10.22
C ARG A 34 4.92 7.25 -9.10
N ALA A 35 3.70 6.79 -9.19
CA ALA A 35 3.22 5.75 -8.32
C ALA A 35 3.93 4.44 -8.69
N ASP A 36 4.79 3.95 -7.80
CA ASP A 36 5.51 2.68 -7.97
C ASP A 36 4.62 1.50 -7.56
N SER A 37 3.71 1.74 -6.63
CA SER A 37 2.71 0.77 -6.17
C SER A 37 1.35 1.46 -6.10
N ILE A 38 0.33 0.84 -6.68
CA ILE A 38 -1.06 1.32 -6.65
C ILE A 38 -1.92 0.17 -6.16
N MET A 39 -2.53 0.35 -5.00
CA MET A 39 -3.29 -0.70 -4.35
C MET A 39 -4.58 -0.12 -3.78
N LEU A 40 -5.70 -0.84 -3.98
CA LEU A 40 -6.98 -0.47 -3.39
C LEU A 40 -7.28 -1.43 -2.24
N ALA A 41 -7.53 -0.88 -1.07
CA ALA A 41 -8.04 -1.63 0.08
C ALA A 41 -9.55 -1.37 0.19
N HIS A 42 -10.34 -2.44 0.14
CA HIS A 42 -11.78 -2.37 0.37
C HIS A 42 -12.11 -3.04 1.69
N ILE A 43 -12.74 -2.29 2.58
CA ILE A 43 -13.22 -2.77 3.88
C ILE A 43 -14.74 -2.84 3.82
N PRO A 44 -15.32 -4.06 3.69
CA PRO A 44 -16.78 -4.21 3.61
C PRO A 44 -17.46 -3.68 4.86
N ALA A 45 -18.69 -3.21 4.70
CA ALA A 45 -19.50 -2.66 5.81
C ALA A 45 -19.76 -3.71 6.91
N ASP A 46 -19.78 -4.99 6.56
CA ASP A 46 -19.97 -6.09 7.52
C ASP A 46 -18.71 -6.46 8.31
N GLY A 47 -17.58 -5.88 7.97
CA GLY A 47 -16.31 -6.14 8.64
C GLY A 47 -15.70 -7.53 8.36
N LYS A 48 -16.21 -8.27 7.40
CA LYS A 48 -15.73 -9.62 7.07
C LYS A 48 -14.55 -9.58 6.13
N GLY A 49 -13.38 -9.27 6.68
CA GLY A 49 -12.11 -9.24 5.96
C GLY A 49 -11.79 -7.89 5.35
N VAL A 50 -10.64 -7.83 4.72
CA VAL A 50 -10.16 -6.69 3.93
C VAL A 50 -9.75 -7.24 2.57
N TYR A 51 -10.22 -6.60 1.51
CA TYR A 51 -9.86 -7.01 0.15
C TYR A 51 -8.81 -6.06 -0.41
N LEU A 52 -7.73 -6.61 -0.93
CA LEU A 52 -6.65 -5.85 -1.56
C LEU A 52 -6.65 -6.11 -3.06
N VAL A 53 -6.80 -5.05 -3.83
CA VAL A 53 -6.73 -5.09 -5.30
C VAL A 53 -5.51 -4.30 -5.73
N SER A 54 -4.53 -4.99 -6.32
CA SER A 54 -3.36 -4.34 -6.88
C SER A 54 -3.61 -3.95 -8.32
N ILE A 55 -3.22 -2.73 -8.67
CA ILE A 55 -3.31 -2.22 -10.03
C ILE A 55 -1.88 -2.14 -10.57
N MET A 56 -1.65 -2.80 -11.70
CA MET A 56 -0.34 -2.78 -12.34
C MET A 56 0.00 -1.36 -12.77
N ARG A 57 1.15 -0.85 -12.36
CA ARG A 57 1.57 0.54 -12.62
C ARG A 57 1.63 0.89 -14.11
N ASP A 58 1.85 -0.09 -14.97
CA ASP A 58 1.95 0.07 -16.41
C ASP A 58 0.60 -0.06 -17.13
N THR A 59 -0.51 -0.24 -16.40
CA THR A 59 -1.85 -0.36 -16.99
C THR A 59 -2.16 0.85 -17.84
N TRP A 60 -2.53 0.59 -19.10
CA TRP A 60 -2.84 1.64 -20.07
C TRP A 60 -4.28 2.10 -19.87
N VAL A 61 -4.45 3.37 -19.56
CA VAL A 61 -5.75 3.94 -19.21
C VAL A 61 -5.90 5.33 -19.81
N ASN A 62 -7.13 5.83 -19.87
CA ASN A 62 -7.38 7.23 -20.15
C ASN A 62 -7.26 8.02 -18.84
N ILE A 63 -6.30 8.94 -18.80
CA ILE A 63 -6.12 9.85 -17.67
C ILE A 63 -6.93 11.11 -17.94
N PRO A 64 -7.91 11.47 -17.09
CA PRO A 64 -8.77 12.62 -17.32
C PRO A 64 -7.98 13.90 -17.61
N GLY A 65 -8.27 14.51 -18.76
CA GLY A 65 -7.61 15.75 -19.22
C GLY A 65 -6.24 15.56 -19.88
N TYR A 66 -5.68 14.35 -19.92
CA TYR A 66 -4.33 14.09 -20.43
C TYR A 66 -4.28 13.01 -21.52
N GLY A 67 -5.38 12.27 -21.72
CA GLY A 67 -5.43 11.20 -22.71
C GLY A 67 -4.84 9.88 -22.23
N ALA A 68 -4.59 8.97 -23.17
CA ALA A 68 -4.14 7.61 -22.85
C ALA A 68 -2.67 7.58 -22.44
N ALA A 69 -2.39 6.93 -21.31
CA ALA A 69 -1.04 6.74 -20.76
C ALA A 69 -1.02 5.60 -19.75
N LYS A 70 0.16 5.27 -19.24
CA LYS A 70 0.29 4.35 -18.12
C LYS A 70 -0.32 4.98 -16.86
N ILE A 71 -1.05 4.20 -16.08
CA ILE A 71 -1.78 4.72 -14.92
C ILE A 71 -0.87 5.40 -13.91
N ASN A 72 0.38 4.94 -13.74
CA ASN A 72 1.32 5.53 -12.81
C ASN A 72 1.76 6.95 -13.17
N ALA A 73 1.51 7.39 -14.39
CA ALA A 73 1.83 8.75 -14.85
C ALA A 73 0.86 9.80 -14.29
N ALA A 74 -0.34 9.39 -13.84
CA ALA A 74 -1.33 10.31 -13.32
C ALA A 74 -0.83 11.11 -12.12
N LEU A 75 -0.07 10.49 -11.22
CA LEU A 75 0.52 11.17 -10.07
C LEU A 75 1.47 12.29 -10.49
N ASN A 76 2.26 12.06 -11.54
CA ASN A 76 3.16 13.07 -12.07
C ASN A 76 2.43 14.21 -12.78
N TYR A 77 1.34 13.89 -13.51
CA TYR A 77 0.61 14.88 -14.31
C TYR A 77 -0.27 15.81 -13.48
N GLY A 78 -0.90 15.30 -12.43
CA GLY A 78 -1.87 16.07 -11.67
C GLY A 78 -1.94 15.73 -10.19
N GLY A 79 -0.91 15.10 -9.63
CA GLY A 79 -0.82 14.79 -8.22
C GLY A 79 -1.79 13.69 -7.75
N ILE A 80 -1.98 13.62 -6.45
CA ILE A 80 -2.83 12.61 -5.82
C ILE A 80 -4.27 12.68 -6.34
N SER A 81 -4.81 13.89 -6.50
CA SER A 81 -6.20 14.07 -6.98
C SER A 81 -6.42 13.43 -8.34
N LEU A 82 -5.50 13.60 -9.27
CA LEU A 82 -5.61 13.00 -10.60
C LEU A 82 -5.41 11.48 -10.55
N GLN A 83 -4.50 11.00 -9.71
CA GLN A 83 -4.30 9.57 -9.52
C GLN A 83 -5.56 8.90 -8.98
N VAL A 84 -6.21 9.51 -7.99
CA VAL A 84 -7.49 9.05 -7.44
C VAL A 84 -8.57 9.04 -8.52
N ALA A 85 -8.74 10.13 -9.26
CA ALA A 85 -9.76 10.22 -10.31
C ALA A 85 -9.55 9.16 -11.41
N THR A 86 -8.29 8.89 -11.74
CA THR A 86 -7.95 7.89 -12.77
C THR A 86 -8.31 6.48 -12.30
N VAL A 87 -8.03 6.13 -11.05
CA VAL A 87 -8.39 4.83 -10.47
C VAL A 87 -9.92 4.69 -10.34
N GLU A 88 -10.60 5.74 -9.90
CA GLU A 88 -12.06 5.75 -9.81
C GLU A 88 -12.70 5.49 -11.17
N ASN A 89 -12.19 6.13 -12.21
CA ASN A 89 -12.65 5.93 -13.58
C ASN A 89 -12.42 4.50 -14.08
N LEU A 90 -11.22 3.96 -13.81
CA LEU A 90 -10.86 2.61 -14.25
C LEU A 90 -11.75 1.55 -13.60
N LEU A 91 -12.00 1.65 -12.31
CA LEU A 91 -12.72 0.65 -11.54
C LEU A 91 -14.21 0.94 -11.42
N GLY A 92 -14.67 2.13 -11.78
CA GLY A 92 -16.08 2.53 -11.64
C GLY A 92 -16.53 2.57 -10.18
N ILE A 93 -15.68 3.05 -9.29
CA ILE A 93 -15.93 3.11 -7.85
C ILE A 93 -15.64 4.52 -7.33
N LYS A 94 -16.06 4.77 -6.09
CA LYS A 94 -15.66 5.95 -5.33
C LYS A 94 -14.55 5.57 -4.36
N ILE A 95 -13.50 6.37 -4.32
CA ILE A 95 -12.43 6.26 -3.33
C ILE A 95 -12.74 7.21 -2.18
N ASP A 96 -12.84 6.66 -0.97
CA ASP A 96 -13.18 7.43 0.22
C ASP A 96 -11.96 8.12 0.83
N HIS A 97 -10.81 7.44 0.80
CA HIS A 97 -9.59 7.94 1.40
C HIS A 97 -8.38 7.53 0.57
N VAL A 98 -7.28 8.27 0.72
CA VAL A 98 -6.00 7.97 0.09
C VAL A 98 -4.87 8.10 1.11
N ALA A 99 -3.93 7.15 1.04
CA ALA A 99 -2.69 7.18 1.80
C ALA A 99 -1.52 6.99 0.84
N GLU A 100 -0.48 7.81 1.00
CA GLU A 100 0.76 7.73 0.23
C GLU A 100 1.93 7.51 1.16
N ILE A 101 2.84 6.63 0.77
CA ILE A 101 4.11 6.45 1.46
C ILE A 101 5.27 6.60 0.45
N GLU A 102 6.24 7.45 0.80
CA GLU A 102 7.47 7.60 0.04
C GLU A 102 8.49 6.53 0.46
N PHE A 103 9.50 6.27 -0.37
CA PHE A 103 10.50 5.23 -0.10
C PHE A 103 11.22 5.43 1.23
N GLU A 104 11.64 6.66 1.53
CA GLU A 104 12.31 6.94 2.80
C GLU A 104 11.37 6.76 4.00
N GLY A 105 10.11 7.18 3.86
CA GLY A 105 9.08 6.95 4.85
C GLY A 105 8.82 5.47 5.07
N PHE A 106 8.79 4.68 4.01
CA PHE A 106 8.63 3.23 4.09
C PHE A 106 9.75 2.57 4.88
N LYS A 107 11.00 2.90 4.57
CA LYS A 107 12.16 2.37 5.30
C LYS A 107 12.09 2.73 6.78
N ALA A 108 11.78 3.98 7.08
CA ALA A 108 11.69 4.45 8.46
C ALA A 108 10.54 3.77 9.22
N LEU A 109 9.39 3.55 8.56
CA LEU A 109 8.26 2.85 9.16
C LEU A 109 8.65 1.41 9.54
N VAL A 110 9.27 0.68 8.64
CA VAL A 110 9.71 -0.71 8.91
C VAL A 110 10.71 -0.74 10.06
N ASN A 111 11.68 0.17 10.07
CA ASN A 111 12.67 0.26 11.14
C ASN A 111 12.02 0.64 12.49
N SER A 112 10.97 1.45 12.47
CA SER A 112 10.27 1.88 13.69
C SER A 112 9.59 0.72 14.43
N VAL A 113 9.21 -0.34 13.71
CA VAL A 113 8.63 -1.55 14.30
C VAL A 113 9.67 -2.67 14.47
N ASN A 114 10.95 -2.34 14.37
CA ASN A 114 12.09 -3.27 14.49
C ASN A 114 12.12 -4.34 13.38
N GLY A 115 11.73 -3.95 12.19
CA GLY A 115 11.70 -4.85 11.05
C GLY A 115 10.45 -5.72 10.98
N VAL A 116 10.34 -6.45 9.90
CA VAL A 116 9.17 -7.30 9.61
C VAL A 116 9.64 -8.66 9.13
N ASP A 117 9.01 -9.72 9.63
CA ASP A 117 9.23 -11.07 9.15
C ASP A 117 8.34 -11.32 7.95
N VAL A 118 8.96 -11.67 6.82
CA VAL A 118 8.27 -11.81 5.53
C VAL A 118 8.53 -13.20 4.96
N GLN A 119 7.47 -13.83 4.46
CA GLN A 119 7.59 -15.11 3.76
C GLN A 119 8.11 -14.88 2.35
N VAL A 120 9.37 -15.21 2.11
CA VAL A 120 10.01 -15.09 0.80
C VAL A 120 9.65 -16.32 -0.06
N PRO A 121 9.20 -16.13 -1.31
CA PRO A 121 8.69 -17.24 -2.13
C PRO A 121 9.80 -18.16 -2.68
N PHE A 122 10.98 -17.61 -2.99
CA PHE A 122 12.13 -18.36 -3.50
C PHE A 122 13.41 -17.53 -3.36
N ASP A 123 14.56 -18.18 -3.50
CA ASP A 123 15.86 -17.49 -3.43
C ASP A 123 16.04 -16.53 -4.60
N PHE A 124 16.43 -15.31 -4.33
CA PHE A 124 16.85 -14.37 -5.37
C PHE A 124 17.73 -13.27 -4.79
N ASP A 125 18.52 -12.65 -5.68
CA ASP A 125 19.37 -11.51 -5.35
C ASP A 125 18.95 -10.31 -6.17
N ILE A 126 18.98 -9.13 -5.56
CA ILE A 126 18.79 -7.86 -6.27
C ILE A 126 19.71 -6.79 -5.66
N ASN A 127 20.56 -6.20 -6.49
CA ASN A 127 21.61 -5.27 -6.04
C ASN A 127 22.47 -5.91 -4.93
N ALA A 128 22.62 -5.26 -3.79
CA ALA A 128 23.37 -5.77 -2.64
C ALA A 128 22.53 -6.66 -1.71
N TRP A 129 21.28 -6.94 -2.05
CA TRP A 129 20.36 -7.68 -1.20
C TRP A 129 20.20 -9.13 -1.66
N SER A 130 20.28 -10.07 -0.70
CA SER A 130 20.00 -11.49 -0.91
C SER A 130 18.77 -11.89 -0.13
N PHE A 131 17.85 -12.59 -0.80
CA PHE A 131 16.63 -13.10 -0.19
C PHE A 131 16.60 -14.62 -0.32
N LYS A 132 16.30 -15.29 0.78
CA LYS A 132 16.22 -16.75 0.87
C LYS A 132 14.80 -17.20 1.08
N GLN A 133 14.39 -18.28 0.41
CA GLN A 133 13.08 -18.88 0.56
C GLN A 133 12.77 -19.14 2.03
N GLY A 134 11.56 -18.85 2.45
CA GLY A 134 11.09 -19.02 3.82
C GLY A 134 10.93 -17.69 4.54
N MET A 135 10.76 -17.78 5.85
CA MET A 135 10.58 -16.60 6.69
C MET A 135 11.92 -15.86 6.84
N GLN A 136 11.94 -14.60 6.46
CA GLN A 136 13.14 -13.76 6.57
C GLN A 136 12.79 -12.44 7.28
N HIS A 137 13.60 -12.09 8.28
CA HIS A 137 13.49 -10.79 8.95
C HIS A 137 14.09 -9.70 8.07
N MET A 138 13.32 -8.66 7.79
CA MET A 138 13.73 -7.55 6.93
C MET A 138 13.72 -6.24 7.69
N ASP A 139 14.83 -5.49 7.62
CA ASP A 139 14.85 -4.08 8.00
C ASP A 139 14.24 -3.21 6.88
N GLY A 140 14.24 -1.89 7.08
CA GLY A 140 13.65 -0.97 6.10
C GLY A 140 14.29 -1.04 4.72
N GLY A 141 15.62 -1.15 4.65
CA GLY A 141 16.34 -1.26 3.39
C GLY A 141 16.02 -2.55 2.64
N ALA A 142 16.08 -3.68 3.35
CA ALA A 142 15.75 -4.98 2.76
C ALA A 142 14.28 -5.07 2.33
N ALA A 143 13.37 -4.58 3.16
CA ALA A 143 11.95 -4.58 2.84
C ALA A 143 11.64 -3.73 1.60
N LEU A 144 12.26 -2.56 1.48
CA LEU A 144 12.09 -1.70 0.30
C LEU A 144 12.59 -2.40 -0.96
N ALA A 145 13.77 -3.01 -0.91
CA ALA A 145 14.32 -3.77 -2.03
C ALA A 145 13.39 -4.93 -2.41
N PHE A 146 12.85 -5.64 -1.42
CA PHE A 146 11.94 -6.76 -1.63
C PHE A 146 10.63 -6.36 -2.33
N VAL A 147 9.96 -5.31 -1.87
CA VAL A 147 8.68 -4.87 -2.45
C VAL A 147 8.84 -4.19 -3.81
N ARG A 148 10.04 -3.74 -4.14
CA ARG A 148 10.36 -3.15 -5.44
C ARG A 148 10.96 -4.15 -6.42
N ALA A 149 11.34 -5.34 -5.98
CA ALA A 149 12.02 -6.33 -6.80
C ALA A 149 11.16 -6.74 -7.98
N ARG A 150 11.65 -6.49 -9.18
CA ARG A 150 10.97 -6.78 -10.45
C ARG A 150 11.87 -7.56 -11.40
N TYR A 151 13.11 -7.13 -11.47
CA TYR A 151 14.06 -7.56 -12.48
C TYR A 151 14.44 -9.05 -12.42
N PRO A 152 14.62 -9.69 -11.26
CA PRO A 152 15.03 -11.10 -11.24
C PRO A 152 13.91 -12.09 -11.60
N PHE A 153 12.70 -11.61 -11.90
CA PHE A 153 11.53 -12.46 -12.14
C PHE A 153 11.13 -12.46 -13.61
N ALA A 154 10.80 -13.65 -14.14
CA ALA A 154 10.35 -13.78 -15.52
C ALA A 154 9.03 -13.04 -15.81
N ASP A 155 8.12 -13.01 -14.84
CA ASP A 155 6.83 -12.33 -14.91
C ASP A 155 6.85 -10.92 -14.28
N GLY A 156 8.02 -10.45 -13.87
CA GLY A 156 8.29 -9.06 -13.47
C GLY A 156 7.30 -8.46 -12.48
N ASP A 157 6.35 -7.70 -13.01
CA ASP A 157 5.43 -6.91 -12.20
C ASP A 157 4.41 -7.76 -11.42
N TYR A 158 3.99 -8.91 -11.93
CA TYR A 158 3.11 -9.82 -11.19
C TYR A 158 3.79 -10.35 -9.93
N GLN A 159 5.06 -10.72 -10.02
CA GLN A 159 5.80 -11.19 -8.86
C GLN A 159 6.03 -10.06 -7.85
N ARG A 160 6.25 -8.84 -8.32
CA ARG A 160 6.35 -7.67 -7.44
C ARG A 160 5.06 -7.46 -6.64
N VAL A 161 3.91 -7.62 -7.27
CA VAL A 161 2.61 -7.54 -6.58
C VAL A 161 2.50 -8.62 -5.50
N ARG A 162 2.93 -9.85 -5.79
CA ARG A 162 2.94 -10.94 -4.80
C ARG A 162 3.87 -10.63 -3.64
N ASN A 163 5.05 -10.06 -3.91
CA ASN A 163 5.99 -9.64 -2.87
C ASN A 163 5.40 -8.54 -1.98
N GLN A 164 4.70 -7.58 -2.57
CA GLN A 164 4.04 -6.53 -1.80
C GLN A 164 2.96 -7.10 -0.88
N ARG A 165 2.19 -8.08 -1.35
CA ARG A 165 1.20 -8.79 -0.52
C ARG A 165 1.86 -9.59 0.59
N ALA A 166 2.96 -10.26 0.32
CA ALA A 166 3.72 -11.01 1.32
C ALA A 166 4.25 -10.07 2.41
N PHE A 167 4.74 -8.88 2.03
CA PHE A 167 5.16 -7.85 2.97
C PHE A 167 3.98 -7.37 3.84
N LEU A 168 2.85 -7.06 3.25
CA LEU A 168 1.67 -6.60 3.99
C LEU A 168 1.19 -7.65 4.99
N ARG A 169 1.21 -8.92 4.62
CA ARG A 169 0.91 -10.02 5.55
C ARG A 169 1.91 -10.08 6.70
N GLY A 170 3.19 -9.90 6.40
CA GLY A 170 4.25 -9.84 7.42
C GLY A 170 4.05 -8.67 8.37
N MET A 171 3.72 -7.50 7.86
CA MET A 171 3.41 -6.32 8.68
C MET A 171 2.18 -6.57 9.57
N TYR A 172 1.13 -7.14 9.01
CA TYR A 172 -0.06 -7.52 9.77
C TYR A 172 0.29 -8.46 10.93
N ASN A 173 1.07 -9.51 10.65
CA ASN A 173 1.48 -10.47 11.69
C ASN A 173 2.37 -9.81 12.75
N THR A 174 3.24 -8.89 12.35
CA THR A 174 4.09 -8.13 13.28
C THR A 174 3.24 -7.27 14.21
N MET A 175 2.26 -6.56 13.66
CA MET A 175 1.37 -5.72 14.45
C MET A 175 0.49 -6.56 15.39
N LYS A 176 0.00 -7.70 14.92
CA LYS A 176 -0.77 -8.66 15.73
C LYS A 176 0.05 -9.17 16.91
N ALA A 177 1.30 -9.56 16.68
CA ALA A 177 2.21 -10.04 17.73
C ALA A 177 2.50 -8.98 18.79
N LYS A 178 2.46 -7.70 18.42
CA LYS A 178 2.64 -6.56 19.34
C LYS A 178 1.36 -6.18 20.08
N GLY A 179 0.26 -6.87 19.86
CA GLY A 179 -1.02 -6.59 20.49
C GLY A 179 -1.81 -5.45 19.85
N ALA A 180 -1.35 -4.91 18.72
CA ALA A 180 -2.00 -3.78 18.05
C ALA A 180 -3.44 -4.08 17.57
N LEU A 181 -3.75 -5.36 17.33
CA LEU A 181 -5.06 -5.79 16.84
C LEU A 181 -5.98 -6.30 17.97
N ASN A 182 -5.57 -6.20 19.23
CA ASN A 182 -6.35 -6.72 20.36
C ASN A 182 -7.64 -5.95 20.60
N ASN A 183 -7.62 -4.63 20.36
CA ASN A 183 -8.80 -3.78 20.48
C ASN A 183 -8.60 -2.50 19.68
N VAL A 184 -9.67 -1.71 19.56
CA VAL A 184 -9.66 -0.45 18.77
C VAL A 184 -8.65 0.55 19.33
N GLY A 185 -8.54 0.67 20.64
CA GLY A 185 -7.60 1.60 21.27
C GLY A 185 -6.14 1.23 21.01
N SER A 186 -5.78 -0.04 21.10
CA SER A 186 -4.44 -0.53 20.77
C SER A 186 -4.12 -0.32 19.29
N PHE A 187 -5.09 -0.53 18.41
CA PHE A 187 -4.94 -0.30 16.98
C PHE A 187 -4.71 1.18 16.69
N GLN A 188 -5.50 2.07 17.29
CA GLN A 188 -5.33 3.51 17.13
C GLN A 188 -3.95 3.98 17.59
N SER A 189 -3.46 3.50 18.73
CA SER A 189 -2.13 3.82 19.23
C SER A 189 -1.03 3.36 18.27
N ALA A 190 -1.18 2.19 17.69
CA ALA A 190 -0.23 1.67 16.71
C ALA A 190 -0.22 2.54 15.43
N VAL A 191 -1.38 2.95 14.95
CA VAL A 191 -1.49 3.85 13.78
C VAL A 191 -0.86 5.20 14.09
N GLU A 192 -1.10 5.78 15.27
CA GLU A 192 -0.49 7.03 15.68
C GLU A 192 1.04 6.96 15.67
N SER A 193 1.61 5.82 16.05
CA SER A 193 3.07 5.62 16.08
C SER A 193 3.71 5.61 14.70
N ILE A 194 2.97 5.29 13.65
CA ILE A 194 3.48 5.20 12.26
C ILE A 194 2.95 6.30 11.34
N ALA A 195 1.99 7.10 11.81
CA ALA A 195 1.32 8.10 10.96
C ALA A 195 2.28 9.13 10.38
N GLY A 196 3.35 9.46 11.07
CA GLY A 196 4.35 10.43 10.61
C GLY A 196 5.15 10.00 9.38
N TYR A 197 5.12 8.72 9.03
CA TYR A 197 5.85 8.19 7.86
C TYR A 197 5.00 8.17 6.59
N MET A 198 3.73 8.58 6.69
CA MET A 198 2.78 8.53 5.59
C MET A 198 2.13 9.89 5.38
N ARG A 199 1.66 10.13 4.15
CA ARG A 199 0.74 11.22 3.85
C ARG A 199 -0.65 10.65 3.70
N VAL A 200 -1.62 11.26 4.37
CA VAL A 200 -3.01 10.83 4.31
C VAL A 200 -3.91 12.04 4.01
N ASP A 201 -5.11 11.78 3.49
CA ASP A 201 -6.07 12.87 3.31
C ASP A 201 -6.56 13.40 4.67
N SER A 202 -7.18 14.58 4.67
CA SER A 202 -7.60 15.26 5.89
C SER A 202 -8.66 14.51 6.70
N GLY A 203 -9.35 13.55 6.07
CA GLY A 203 -10.37 12.73 6.71
C GLY A 203 -9.84 11.40 7.23
N LEU A 204 -8.53 11.13 7.15
CA LEU A 204 -7.95 9.84 7.51
C LEU A 204 -6.89 9.99 8.61
N ASP A 205 -7.29 10.51 9.75
CA ASP A 205 -6.43 10.51 10.94
C ASP A 205 -6.45 9.14 11.65
N ALA A 206 -5.62 8.97 12.68
CA ALA A 206 -5.53 7.69 13.38
C ALA A 206 -6.86 7.25 14.01
N ALA A 207 -7.66 8.19 14.50
CA ALA A 207 -8.98 7.89 15.07
C ALA A 207 -9.94 7.37 14.01
N GLN A 208 -9.92 7.96 12.81
CA GLN A 208 -10.78 7.54 11.71
C GLN A 208 -10.35 6.22 11.11
N ILE A 209 -9.06 5.98 10.98
CA ILE A 209 -8.53 4.66 10.60
C ILE A 209 -9.00 3.59 11.58
N ALA A 210 -8.95 3.87 12.89
CA ALA A 210 -9.42 2.96 13.91
C ALA A 210 -10.92 2.69 13.80
N GLN A 211 -11.73 3.70 13.51
CA GLN A 211 -13.17 3.54 13.30
C GLN A 211 -13.49 2.69 12.08
N ILE A 212 -12.76 2.89 10.98
CA ILE A 212 -12.92 2.10 9.76
C ILE A 212 -12.54 0.64 10.02
N ALA A 213 -11.49 0.39 10.78
CA ALA A 213 -11.00 -0.94 11.11
C ALA A 213 -11.82 -1.64 12.20
N ALA A 214 -12.58 -0.90 13.03
CA ALA A 214 -13.30 -1.44 14.18
C ALA A 214 -14.17 -2.67 13.84
N PRO A 215 -14.98 -2.68 12.77
CA PRO A 215 -15.77 -3.86 12.42
C PRO A 215 -14.91 -5.09 12.14
N VAL A 216 -13.74 -4.92 11.52
CA VAL A 216 -12.79 -6.00 11.25
C VAL A 216 -12.18 -6.54 12.54
N LEU A 217 -11.77 -5.63 13.44
CA LEU A 217 -11.14 -6.00 14.71
C LEU A 217 -12.12 -6.73 15.66
N THR A 218 -13.39 -6.37 15.60
CA THR A 218 -14.42 -6.94 16.47
C THR A 218 -15.10 -8.17 15.90
N SER A 219 -14.98 -8.44 14.60
CA SER A 219 -15.61 -9.60 13.95
C SER A 219 -14.93 -10.93 14.28
N GLY A 220 -13.69 -10.90 14.77
CA GLY A 220 -12.88 -12.09 15.00
C GLY A 220 -12.33 -12.75 13.75
N ASP A 221 -12.62 -12.23 12.58
CA ASP A 221 -12.12 -12.70 11.28
C ASP A 221 -10.81 -12.01 10.95
N THR A 222 -9.76 -12.44 11.60
CA THR A 222 -8.40 -11.94 11.32
C THR A 222 -7.52 -13.03 10.73
#